data_2c2bdd63bfa5da8906ed0639ff0c5751
#
_entry.id   2c2bdd63bfa5da8906ed0639ff0c5751
#
_cell.length_a   1.000
_cell.length_b   1.000
_cell.length_c   1.000
_cell.angle_alpha   90.00
_cell.angle_beta   90.00
_cell.angle_gamma   90.00
#
_symmetry.space_group_name_H-M   'P 1'
#
loop_
_entity.id
_entity.type
_entity.pdbx_description
1 polymer ?
#
loop_
_entity_poly.entity_id
_entity_poly.type
_entity_poly.pdbx_seq_one_letter_code
_entity_poly.pdbx_strand_id
1 'polypeptide(L)'
;MAATTHLPFAYQLGPLEITGFGLGMLLAFVIGQIVATAVLERRGQDGEVMGDVTVGAVIGGLLGAKLYYAILTGDPGAILSRAGFVFWGGLIGGIVASVLVIRHNGRLFTEISDACAPALAAAYAVGRTGCWAVGDDYGRPWDGLLAVSFPQGAPPSTVANLVQQFGLRGYADLPPDTVLAVHPTQLYETAMGFVMFAILWRLKDHRHAAGWLFGVYCVLQGVERFLVEFLRAKDDRFVG
;
A
#
# COMPACT_ATOMS: atom_id res chain seq x y z
N MET A 1 -16.65 3.59 -26.08
CA MET A 1 -17.28 4.38 -24.98
C MET A 1 -16.25 5.38 -24.50
N ALA A 2 -16.63 6.60 -24.08
CA ALA A 2 -15.67 7.53 -23.47
C ALA A 2 -15.26 6.96 -22.12
N ALA A 3 -13.95 6.86 -21.85
CA ALA A 3 -13.44 6.41 -20.56
C ALA A 3 -13.83 7.43 -19.46
N THR A 4 -14.05 6.92 -18.26
CA THR A 4 -14.29 7.79 -17.11
C THR A 4 -13.01 8.57 -16.78
N THR A 5 -13.14 9.90 -16.65
CA THR A 5 -12.01 10.75 -16.26
C THR A 5 -11.98 10.87 -14.73
N HIS A 6 -10.86 10.56 -14.12
CA HIS A 6 -10.61 10.71 -12.69
C HIS A 6 -9.76 11.97 -12.43
N LEU A 7 -10.16 12.75 -11.43
CA LEU A 7 -9.40 13.90 -10.94
C LEU A 7 -8.90 13.61 -9.52
N PRO A 8 -7.61 13.91 -9.22
CA PRO A 8 -7.05 13.66 -7.91
C PRO A 8 -7.71 14.52 -6.83
N PHE A 9 -7.88 13.93 -5.64
CA PHE A 9 -8.34 14.67 -4.47
C PHE A 9 -7.14 15.29 -3.75
N ALA A 10 -7.11 16.63 -3.72
CA ALA A 10 -6.17 17.41 -2.92
C ALA A 10 -6.91 18.65 -2.37
N TYR A 11 -6.69 18.95 -1.11
CA TYR A 11 -7.26 20.13 -0.44
C TYR A 11 -6.17 20.95 0.24
N GLN A 12 -6.08 22.23 -0.11
CA GLN A 12 -5.09 23.14 0.47
C GLN A 12 -5.62 23.78 1.75
N LEU A 13 -4.95 23.52 2.86
CA LEU A 13 -5.26 24.14 4.16
C LEU A 13 -4.09 25.02 4.60
N GLY A 14 -4.07 26.27 4.14
CA GLY A 14 -2.92 27.17 4.37
C GLY A 14 -1.64 26.61 3.74
N PRO A 15 -0.55 26.42 4.52
CA PRO A 15 0.70 25.86 4.03
C PRO A 15 0.68 24.31 3.93
N LEU A 16 -0.39 23.66 4.36
CA LEU A 16 -0.55 22.22 4.39
C LEU A 16 -1.45 21.77 3.23
N GLU A 17 -0.96 20.86 2.42
CA GLU A 17 -1.75 20.15 1.40
C GLU A 17 -2.19 18.79 1.94
N ILE A 18 -3.49 18.57 2.00
CA ILE A 18 -4.10 17.29 2.40
C ILE A 18 -4.45 16.55 1.12
N THR A 19 -3.72 15.47 0.84
CA THR A 19 -3.94 14.63 -0.34
C THR A 19 -4.82 13.42 0.01
N GLY A 20 -5.52 12.88 -1.00
CA GLY A 20 -6.28 11.64 -0.85
C GLY A 20 -5.40 10.47 -0.42
N PHE A 21 -4.13 10.44 -0.86
CA PHE A 21 -3.15 9.44 -0.41
C PHE A 21 -2.86 9.56 1.09
N GLY A 22 -2.60 10.76 1.58
CA GLY A 22 -2.34 10.99 3.00
C GLY A 22 -3.51 10.56 3.89
N LEU A 23 -4.76 10.89 3.48
CA LEU A 23 -5.97 10.45 4.17
C LEU A 23 -6.14 8.93 4.11
N GLY A 24 -5.93 8.32 2.94
CA GLY A 24 -6.00 6.86 2.77
C GLY A 24 -5.02 6.13 3.66
N MET A 25 -3.78 6.62 3.76
CA MET A 25 -2.75 6.06 4.64
C MET A 25 -3.11 6.20 6.12
N LEU A 26 -3.56 7.37 6.54
CA LEU A 26 -4.02 7.59 7.92
C LEU A 26 -5.15 6.61 8.29
N LEU A 27 -6.17 6.52 7.43
CA LEU A 27 -7.29 5.60 7.64
C LEU A 27 -6.85 4.13 7.64
N ALA A 28 -5.89 3.76 6.79
CA ALA A 28 -5.34 2.41 6.75
C ALA A 28 -4.68 2.03 8.09
N PHE A 29 -3.88 2.91 8.69
CA PHE A 29 -3.29 2.67 10.01
C PHE A 29 -4.35 2.58 11.11
N VAL A 30 -5.32 3.49 11.14
CA VAL A 30 -6.39 3.49 12.14
C VAL A 30 -7.24 2.23 12.04
N ILE A 31 -7.67 1.84 10.83
CA ILE A 31 -8.48 0.65 10.61
C ILE A 31 -7.66 -0.61 10.92
N GLY A 32 -6.40 -0.67 10.51
CA GLY A 32 -5.51 -1.77 10.85
C GLY A 32 -5.38 -1.96 12.36
N GLN A 33 -5.16 -0.88 13.10
CA GLN A 33 -5.10 -0.93 14.57
C GLN A 33 -6.42 -1.42 15.17
N ILE A 34 -7.56 -0.86 14.77
CA ILE A 34 -8.88 -1.25 15.29
C ILE A 34 -9.15 -2.74 15.04
N VAL A 35 -8.87 -3.24 13.84
CA VAL A 35 -9.09 -4.64 13.48
C VAL A 35 -8.19 -5.56 14.31
N ALA A 36 -6.89 -5.25 14.43
CA ALA A 36 -5.95 -6.07 15.21
C ALA A 36 -6.30 -6.09 16.70
N THR A 37 -6.65 -4.93 17.28
CA THR A 37 -7.15 -4.82 18.66
C THR A 37 -8.38 -5.71 18.86
N ALA A 38 -9.37 -5.61 17.97
CA ALA A 38 -10.58 -6.42 18.06
C ALA A 38 -10.33 -7.93 17.96
N VAL A 39 -9.30 -8.36 17.21
CA VAL A 39 -8.90 -9.79 17.15
C VAL A 39 -8.28 -10.24 18.48
N LEU A 40 -7.41 -9.45 19.09
CA LEU A 40 -6.79 -9.78 20.38
C LEU A 40 -7.83 -9.83 21.50
N GLU A 41 -8.70 -8.84 21.62
CA GLU A 41 -9.75 -8.77 22.61
C GLU A 41 -10.71 -9.97 22.53
N ARG A 42 -11.10 -10.39 21.31
CA ARG A 42 -11.91 -11.59 21.11
C ARG A 42 -11.24 -12.88 21.57
N ARG A 43 -9.89 -12.90 21.58
CA ARG A 43 -9.10 -14.01 22.11
C ARG A 43 -8.85 -13.90 23.63
N GLY A 44 -9.48 -12.91 24.30
CA GLY A 44 -9.28 -12.64 25.73
C GLY A 44 -7.91 -12.06 26.05
N GLN A 45 -7.24 -11.46 25.06
CA GLN A 45 -5.93 -10.83 25.20
C GLN A 45 -6.07 -9.31 25.27
N ASP A 46 -5.10 -8.66 25.91
CA ASP A 46 -5.03 -7.21 25.94
C ASP A 46 -4.73 -6.65 24.53
N GLY A 47 -5.65 -5.85 24.02
CA GLY A 47 -5.56 -5.20 22.71
C GLY A 47 -4.78 -3.88 22.72
N GLU A 48 -4.50 -3.28 23.88
CA GLU A 48 -3.79 -1.99 23.98
C GLU A 48 -2.39 -2.05 23.37
N VAL A 49 -1.75 -3.21 23.44
CA VAL A 49 -0.44 -3.45 22.80
C VAL A 49 -0.43 -3.10 21.30
N MET A 50 -1.57 -3.17 20.63
CA MET A 50 -1.65 -2.82 19.20
C MET A 50 -1.46 -1.32 18.92
N GLY A 51 -1.80 -0.47 19.90
CA GLY A 51 -1.46 0.96 19.83
C GLY A 51 0.05 1.17 19.78
N ASP A 52 0.78 0.56 20.72
CA ASP A 52 2.24 0.64 20.77
C ASP A 52 2.89 0.07 19.51
N VAL A 53 2.41 -1.09 19.04
CA VAL A 53 2.92 -1.74 17.81
C VAL A 53 2.68 -0.86 16.61
N THR A 54 1.50 -0.24 16.47
CA THR A 54 1.19 0.65 15.35
C THR A 54 2.08 1.90 15.38
N VAL A 55 2.22 2.55 16.52
CA VAL A 55 3.11 3.71 16.68
C VAL A 55 4.56 3.33 16.38
N GLY A 56 5.02 2.19 16.92
CA GLY A 56 6.35 1.65 16.64
C GLY A 56 6.57 1.40 15.14
N ALA A 57 5.59 0.77 14.47
CA ALA A 57 5.64 0.51 13.03
C ALA A 57 5.74 1.80 12.20
N VAL A 58 4.95 2.82 12.55
CA VAL A 58 4.97 4.12 11.86
C VAL A 58 6.31 4.82 12.05
N ILE A 59 6.78 4.95 13.29
CA ILE A 59 8.06 5.62 13.59
C ILE A 59 9.23 4.85 12.95
N GLY A 60 9.27 3.53 13.17
CA GLY A 60 10.32 2.69 12.59
C GLY A 60 10.29 2.69 11.07
N GLY A 61 9.10 2.70 10.47
CA GLY A 61 8.92 2.79 9.03
C GLY A 61 9.43 4.11 8.45
N LEU A 62 9.07 5.23 9.05
CA LEU A 62 9.53 6.55 8.61
C LEU A 62 11.05 6.70 8.74
N LEU A 63 11.59 6.32 9.89
CA LEU A 63 13.04 6.36 10.14
C LEU A 63 13.80 5.42 9.19
N GLY A 64 13.32 4.19 9.03
CA GLY A 64 13.94 3.22 8.14
C GLY A 64 13.93 3.66 6.67
N ALA A 65 12.80 4.22 6.19
CA ALA A 65 12.69 4.74 4.83
C ALA A 65 13.70 5.89 4.58
N LYS A 66 13.85 6.79 5.55
CA LYS A 66 14.79 7.91 5.50
C LYS A 66 16.24 7.46 5.59
N LEU A 67 16.54 6.57 6.52
CA LEU A 67 17.89 6.04 6.68
C LEU A 67 18.37 5.33 5.41
N TYR A 68 17.51 4.50 4.83
CA TYR A 68 17.83 3.79 3.60
C TYR A 68 18.03 4.75 2.43
N TYR A 69 17.22 5.81 2.33
CA TYR A 69 17.41 6.85 1.33
C TYR A 69 18.77 7.58 1.47
N ALA A 70 19.13 7.96 2.70
CA ALA A 70 20.44 8.59 2.98
C ALA A 70 21.62 7.66 2.60
N ILE A 71 21.49 6.35 2.85
CA ILE A 71 22.50 5.37 2.44
C ILE A 71 22.63 5.30 0.91
N LEU A 72 21.50 5.27 0.19
CA LEU A 72 21.51 5.20 -1.28
C LEU A 72 22.07 6.45 -1.94
N THR A 73 21.82 7.61 -1.37
CA THR A 73 22.32 8.91 -1.91
C THR A 73 23.74 9.25 -1.46
N GLY A 74 24.24 8.56 -0.43
CA GLY A 74 25.53 8.91 0.20
C GLY A 74 25.52 10.25 0.94
N ASP A 75 24.34 10.83 1.17
CA ASP A 75 24.17 12.13 1.84
C ASP A 75 23.44 11.94 3.19
N PRO A 76 24.15 12.06 4.33
CA PRO A 76 23.50 12.01 5.65
C PRO A 76 22.46 13.11 5.88
N GLY A 77 22.61 14.27 5.22
CA GLY A 77 21.66 15.39 5.31
C GLY A 77 20.29 15.05 4.69
N ALA A 78 20.24 14.05 3.80
CA ALA A 78 19.00 13.58 3.18
C ALA A 78 17.97 13.04 4.19
N ILE A 79 18.38 12.64 5.41
CA ILE A 79 17.49 12.24 6.51
C ILE A 79 16.51 13.36 6.86
N LEU A 80 16.95 14.62 6.83
CA LEU A 80 16.14 15.78 7.16
C LEU A 80 15.40 16.39 5.97
N SER A 81 15.61 15.87 4.76
CA SER A 81 14.93 16.36 3.55
C SER A 81 13.43 16.05 3.60
N ARG A 82 12.59 16.84 2.93
CA ARG A 82 11.15 16.56 2.81
C ARG A 82 10.84 15.40 1.85
N ALA A 83 11.70 15.18 0.86
CA ALA A 83 11.59 14.10 -0.12
C ALA A 83 12.42 12.88 0.28
N GLY A 84 12.29 11.78 -0.46
CA GLY A 84 13.15 10.61 -0.32
C GLY A 84 12.69 9.65 0.78
N PHE A 85 11.65 8.88 0.49
CA PHE A 85 11.25 7.73 1.28
C PHE A 85 11.42 6.47 0.44
N VAL A 86 12.19 5.51 0.92
CA VAL A 86 12.43 4.25 0.22
C VAL A 86 11.60 3.15 0.87
N PHE A 87 10.75 2.50 0.08
CA PHE A 87 9.82 1.46 0.55
C PHE A 87 10.54 0.36 1.34
N TRP A 88 11.64 -0.20 0.83
CA TRP A 88 12.36 -1.29 1.50
C TRP A 88 12.92 -0.90 2.87
N GLY A 89 13.44 0.31 2.98
CA GLY A 89 13.89 0.85 4.26
C GLY A 89 12.74 0.99 5.24
N GLY A 90 11.59 1.49 4.77
CA GLY A 90 10.36 1.62 5.56
C GLY A 90 9.83 0.28 6.04
N LEU A 91 9.76 -0.71 5.16
CA LEU A 91 9.31 -2.06 5.49
C LEU A 91 10.19 -2.71 6.56
N ILE A 92 11.52 -2.70 6.36
CA ILE A 92 12.47 -3.29 7.32
C ILE A 92 12.41 -2.55 8.65
N GLY A 93 12.45 -1.22 8.64
CA GLY A 93 12.40 -0.40 9.86
C GLY A 93 11.11 -0.59 10.63
N GLY A 94 9.96 -0.64 9.94
CA GLY A 94 8.66 -0.90 10.54
C GLY A 94 8.58 -2.29 11.18
N ILE A 95 9.05 -3.34 10.49
CA ILE A 95 9.08 -4.70 11.03
C ILE A 95 9.99 -4.77 12.26
N VAL A 96 11.21 -4.24 12.18
CA VAL A 96 12.16 -4.26 13.31
C VAL A 96 11.58 -3.55 14.52
N ALA A 97 11.03 -2.34 14.35
CA ALA A 97 10.42 -1.59 15.44
C ALA A 97 9.22 -2.35 16.05
N SER A 98 8.34 -2.92 15.22
CA SER A 98 7.20 -3.73 15.69
C SER A 98 7.67 -4.92 16.50
N VAL A 99 8.68 -5.65 16.03
CA VAL A 99 9.25 -6.80 16.78
C VAL A 99 9.83 -6.37 18.13
N LEU A 100 10.53 -5.23 18.17
CA LEU A 100 11.09 -4.70 19.43
C LEU A 100 9.98 -4.31 20.41
N VAL A 101 8.92 -3.64 19.95
CA VAL A 101 7.76 -3.27 20.78
C VAL A 101 7.04 -4.52 21.30
N ILE A 102 6.78 -5.51 20.42
CA ILE A 102 6.12 -6.78 20.81
C ILE A 102 6.92 -7.49 21.89
N ARG A 103 8.24 -7.58 21.73
CA ARG A 103 9.12 -8.21 22.72
C ARG A 103 9.20 -7.43 24.02
N HIS A 104 9.25 -6.09 23.94
CA HIS A 104 9.25 -5.23 25.13
C HIS A 104 7.99 -5.42 25.96
N ASN A 105 6.83 -5.61 25.32
CA ASN A 105 5.55 -5.91 25.97
C ASN A 105 5.41 -7.39 26.39
N GLY A 106 6.47 -8.21 26.31
CA GLY A 106 6.46 -9.62 26.71
C GLY A 106 5.56 -10.53 25.87
N ARG A 107 5.23 -10.12 24.64
CA ARG A 107 4.31 -10.85 23.74
C ARG A 107 5.07 -11.70 22.73
N LEU A 108 4.44 -12.77 22.25
CA LEU A 108 4.99 -13.58 21.17
C LEU A 108 4.68 -12.94 19.82
N PHE A 109 5.71 -12.84 18.98
CA PHE A 109 5.57 -12.28 17.64
C PHE A 109 4.52 -13.03 16.80
N THR A 110 4.47 -14.36 16.91
CA THR A 110 3.53 -15.20 16.15
C THR A 110 2.08 -14.98 16.55
N GLU A 111 1.78 -14.68 17.82
CA GLU A 111 0.42 -14.37 18.27
C GLU A 111 -0.04 -13.00 17.74
N ILE A 112 0.83 -12.00 17.85
CA ILE A 112 0.53 -10.65 17.34
C ILE A 112 0.44 -10.64 15.82
N SER A 113 1.31 -11.38 15.11
CA SER A 113 1.23 -11.48 13.64
C SER A 113 -0.08 -12.10 13.14
N ASP A 114 -0.64 -13.08 13.87
CA ASP A 114 -1.95 -13.63 13.57
C ASP A 114 -3.09 -12.60 13.76
N ALA A 115 -2.99 -11.73 14.76
CA ALA A 115 -3.94 -10.63 14.93
C ALA A 115 -3.77 -9.58 13.83
N CYS A 116 -2.54 -9.35 13.37
CA CYS A 116 -2.24 -8.45 12.27
C CYS A 116 -2.71 -8.96 10.89
N ALA A 117 -2.88 -10.26 10.70
CA ALA A 117 -3.23 -10.81 9.39
C ALA A 117 -4.51 -10.19 8.77
N PRO A 118 -5.69 -10.21 9.41
CA PRO A 118 -6.87 -9.53 8.89
C PRO A 118 -6.73 -8.00 8.91
N ALA A 119 -5.98 -7.45 9.87
CA ALA A 119 -5.73 -6.02 9.98
C ALA A 119 -4.94 -5.47 8.78
N LEU A 120 -3.90 -6.18 8.36
CA LEU A 120 -3.09 -5.82 7.19
C LEU A 120 -3.90 -5.90 5.90
N ALA A 121 -4.77 -6.90 5.74
CA ALA A 121 -5.65 -7.00 4.58
C ALA A 121 -6.65 -5.83 4.52
N ALA A 122 -7.26 -5.46 5.65
CA ALA A 122 -8.16 -4.30 5.74
C ALA A 122 -7.41 -2.99 5.47
N ALA A 123 -6.25 -2.79 6.10
CA ALA A 123 -5.40 -1.62 5.91
C ALA A 123 -4.93 -1.49 4.45
N TYR A 124 -4.56 -2.61 3.82
CA TYR A 124 -4.19 -2.65 2.42
C TYR A 124 -5.34 -2.19 1.52
N ALA A 125 -6.54 -2.77 1.69
CA ALA A 125 -7.72 -2.40 0.93
C ALA A 125 -8.03 -0.89 1.04
N VAL A 126 -7.99 -0.34 2.25
CA VAL A 126 -8.21 1.09 2.50
C VAL A 126 -7.08 1.94 1.94
N GLY A 127 -5.82 1.54 2.11
CA GLY A 127 -4.66 2.23 1.56
C GLY A 127 -4.73 2.38 0.04
N ARG A 128 -5.20 1.32 -0.67
CA ARG A 128 -5.38 1.36 -2.14
C ARG A 128 -6.45 2.36 -2.60
N THR A 129 -7.44 2.69 -1.77
CA THR A 129 -8.35 3.81 -2.07
C THR A 129 -7.65 5.16 -2.04
N GLY A 130 -6.59 5.31 -1.23
CA GLY A 130 -5.73 6.49 -1.23
C GLY A 130 -4.93 6.63 -2.55
N CYS A 131 -4.40 5.52 -3.08
CA CYS A 131 -3.80 5.47 -4.41
C CYS A 131 -4.80 5.86 -5.50
N TRP A 132 -6.01 5.33 -5.43
CA TRP A 132 -7.10 5.77 -6.32
C TRP A 132 -7.33 7.27 -6.22
N ALA A 133 -7.43 7.81 -5.01
CA ALA A 133 -7.76 9.21 -4.80
C ALA A 133 -6.74 10.21 -5.39
N VAL A 134 -5.47 9.82 -5.56
CA VAL A 134 -4.44 10.65 -6.21
C VAL A 134 -4.16 10.24 -7.66
N GLY A 135 -4.67 9.08 -8.09
CA GLY A 135 -4.48 8.56 -9.45
C GLY A 135 -3.05 8.10 -9.69
N ASP A 136 -2.48 7.36 -8.73
CA ASP A 136 -1.19 6.68 -8.90
C ASP A 136 -1.37 5.16 -9.07
N ASP A 137 -0.30 4.46 -9.38
CA ASP A 137 -0.25 2.98 -9.44
C ASP A 137 -1.34 2.34 -10.34
N TYR A 138 -1.83 3.04 -11.34
CA TYR A 138 -2.76 2.50 -12.33
C TYR A 138 -2.09 1.44 -13.22
N GLY A 139 -2.93 0.71 -13.97
CA GLY A 139 -2.49 -0.37 -14.84
C GLY A 139 -2.12 0.05 -16.26
N ARG A 140 -1.93 -0.95 -17.12
CA ARG A 140 -1.62 -0.80 -18.55
C ARG A 140 -2.79 -0.15 -19.30
N PRO A 141 -2.53 0.47 -20.47
CA PRO A 141 -3.58 0.99 -21.32
C PRO A 141 -4.62 -0.06 -21.66
N TRP A 142 -5.87 0.34 -21.55
CA TRP A 142 -7.03 -0.50 -21.80
C TRP A 142 -8.23 0.36 -22.20
N ASP A 143 -9.10 -0.13 -23.06
CA ASP A 143 -10.29 0.55 -23.57
C ASP A 143 -11.62 -0.13 -23.16
N GLY A 144 -11.57 -1.05 -22.21
CA GLY A 144 -12.74 -1.77 -21.72
C GLY A 144 -13.69 -0.92 -20.88
N LEU A 145 -14.79 -1.54 -20.44
CA LEU A 145 -15.90 -0.86 -19.74
C LEU A 145 -15.50 -0.12 -18.45
N LEU A 146 -14.51 -0.63 -17.74
CA LEU A 146 -14.03 -0.05 -16.47
C LEU A 146 -12.76 0.80 -16.65
N ALA A 147 -12.37 1.09 -17.91
CA ALA A 147 -11.19 1.89 -18.18
C ALA A 147 -11.34 3.32 -17.65
N VAL A 148 -10.27 3.85 -17.05
CA VAL A 148 -10.24 5.18 -16.44
C VAL A 148 -9.03 5.95 -16.95
N SER A 149 -9.22 7.24 -17.21
CA SER A 149 -8.16 8.17 -17.60
C SER A 149 -7.78 9.05 -16.42
N PHE A 150 -6.47 9.21 -16.17
CA PHE A 150 -5.92 10.03 -15.11
C PHE A 150 -5.10 11.21 -15.67
N PRO A 151 -5.77 12.26 -16.19
CA PRO A 151 -5.05 13.40 -16.81
C PRO A 151 -4.20 14.18 -15.84
N GLN A 152 -4.52 14.16 -14.57
CA GLN A 152 -3.82 14.82 -13.46
C GLN A 152 -3.36 13.83 -12.37
N GLY A 153 -3.25 12.56 -12.70
CA GLY A 153 -2.75 11.53 -11.79
C GLY A 153 -1.28 11.76 -11.38
N ALA A 154 -0.79 10.98 -10.46
CA ALA A 154 0.58 11.05 -9.93
C ALA A 154 1.39 9.78 -10.26
N PRO A 155 1.90 9.62 -11.50
CA PRO A 155 1.93 10.57 -12.63
C PRO A 155 0.65 10.51 -13.50
N PRO A 156 0.40 11.51 -14.38
CA PRO A 156 -0.68 11.44 -15.37
C PRO A 156 -0.56 10.22 -16.30
N SER A 157 -1.71 9.64 -16.73
CA SER A 157 -1.72 8.51 -17.67
C SER A 157 -1.47 8.93 -19.12
N THR A 158 -0.48 9.81 -19.36
CA THR A 158 -0.09 10.27 -20.68
C THR A 158 0.83 9.29 -21.38
N VAL A 159 0.85 9.33 -22.71
CA VAL A 159 1.79 8.55 -23.52
C VAL A 159 3.24 8.78 -23.06
N ALA A 160 3.62 10.03 -22.80
CA ALA A 160 4.96 10.36 -22.32
C ALA A 160 5.33 9.56 -21.05
N ASN A 161 4.46 9.56 -20.03
CA ASN A 161 4.73 8.83 -18.78
C ASN A 161 4.71 7.31 -18.99
N LEU A 162 3.74 6.80 -19.75
CA LEU A 162 3.61 5.36 -20.01
C LEU A 162 4.79 4.79 -20.79
N VAL A 163 5.31 5.54 -21.77
CA VAL A 163 6.47 5.11 -22.58
C VAL A 163 7.79 5.39 -21.85
N GLN A 164 7.99 6.59 -21.29
CA GLN A 164 9.27 6.98 -20.71
C GLN A 164 9.50 6.39 -19.32
N GLN A 165 8.48 6.40 -18.47
CA GLN A 165 8.61 5.94 -17.08
C GLN A 165 8.37 4.44 -16.95
N PHE A 166 7.38 3.89 -17.67
CA PHE A 166 7.01 2.48 -17.55
C PHE A 166 7.51 1.62 -18.73
N GLY A 167 8.19 2.20 -19.72
CA GLY A 167 8.80 1.48 -20.82
C GLY A 167 7.80 0.78 -21.77
N LEU A 168 6.52 1.19 -21.77
CA LEU A 168 5.50 0.54 -22.57
C LEU A 168 5.73 0.77 -24.06
N ARG A 169 5.64 -0.29 -24.86
CA ARG A 169 5.81 -0.27 -26.31
C ARG A 169 4.46 -0.13 -27.02
N GLY A 170 4.47 0.39 -28.27
CA GLY A 170 3.29 0.45 -29.14
C GLY A 170 2.50 1.75 -29.06
N TYR A 171 2.94 2.73 -28.28
CA TYR A 171 2.29 4.03 -28.13
C TYR A 171 3.19 5.21 -28.54
N ALA A 172 4.42 4.95 -28.96
CA ALA A 172 5.41 5.98 -29.31
C ALA A 172 5.01 6.88 -30.49
N ASP A 173 4.09 6.41 -31.36
CA ASP A 173 3.60 7.15 -32.54
C ASP A 173 2.48 8.15 -32.18
N LEU A 174 1.97 8.11 -30.93
CA LEU A 174 0.96 9.04 -30.46
C LEU A 174 1.60 10.31 -29.88
N PRO A 175 0.91 11.48 -29.92
CA PRO A 175 1.39 12.69 -29.27
C PRO A 175 1.69 12.43 -27.79
N PRO A 176 2.83 12.94 -27.23
CA PRO A 176 3.26 12.67 -25.85
C PRO A 176 2.22 13.03 -24.78
N ASP A 177 1.44 14.09 -25.03
CA ASP A 177 0.43 14.60 -24.10
C ASP A 177 -0.92 13.87 -24.19
N THR A 178 -1.04 12.89 -25.09
CA THR A 178 -2.26 12.10 -25.20
C THR A 178 -2.51 11.32 -23.94
N VAL A 179 -3.66 11.56 -23.29
CA VAL A 179 -4.09 10.82 -22.10
C VAL A 179 -4.73 9.51 -22.53
N LEU A 180 -4.20 8.40 -22.05
CA LEU A 180 -4.73 7.07 -22.32
C LEU A 180 -5.63 6.60 -21.17
N ALA A 181 -6.66 5.85 -21.53
CA ALA A 181 -7.45 5.08 -20.60
C ALA A 181 -6.65 3.83 -20.17
N VAL A 182 -6.72 3.48 -18.89
CA VAL A 182 -5.91 2.42 -18.27
C VAL A 182 -6.77 1.54 -17.35
N HIS A 183 -6.25 0.38 -16.97
CA HIS A 183 -6.86 -0.43 -15.92
C HIS A 183 -6.82 0.30 -14.56
N PRO A 184 -7.94 0.44 -13.84
CA PRO A 184 -7.96 0.98 -12.49
C PRO A 184 -7.51 -0.09 -11.48
N THR A 185 -6.22 -0.46 -11.53
CA THR A 185 -5.66 -1.53 -10.67
C THR A 185 -5.85 -1.25 -9.20
N GLN A 186 -5.86 0.01 -8.77
CA GLN A 186 -6.14 0.42 -7.40
C GLN A 186 -7.49 -0.11 -6.89
N LEU A 187 -8.53 -0.06 -7.74
CA LEU A 187 -9.87 -0.58 -7.39
C LEU A 187 -9.90 -2.11 -7.36
N TYR A 188 -9.14 -2.75 -8.25
CA TYR A 188 -9.02 -4.23 -8.23
C TYR A 188 -8.33 -4.69 -6.95
N GLU A 189 -7.23 -4.05 -6.58
CA GLU A 189 -6.49 -4.33 -5.36
C GLU A 189 -7.33 -4.02 -4.11
N THR A 190 -8.12 -2.94 -4.12
CA THR A 190 -9.09 -2.62 -3.06
C THR A 190 -10.10 -3.76 -2.88
N ALA A 191 -10.72 -4.20 -3.97
CA ALA A 191 -11.71 -5.28 -3.94
C ALA A 191 -11.10 -6.60 -3.44
N MET A 192 -9.93 -6.98 -3.97
CA MET A 192 -9.21 -8.17 -3.53
C MET A 192 -8.77 -8.07 -2.06
N GLY A 193 -8.32 -6.91 -1.61
CA GLY A 193 -7.99 -6.65 -0.21
C GLY A 193 -9.18 -6.86 0.72
N PHE A 194 -10.37 -6.39 0.36
CA PHE A 194 -11.59 -6.67 1.14
C PHE A 194 -12.00 -8.14 1.12
N VAL A 195 -11.81 -8.84 0.01
CA VAL A 195 -12.04 -10.30 -0.06
C VAL A 195 -11.05 -11.02 0.85
N MET A 196 -9.76 -10.68 0.81
CA MET A 196 -8.75 -11.23 1.72
C MET A 196 -9.11 -10.95 3.18
N PHE A 197 -9.52 -9.73 3.51
CA PHE A 197 -9.99 -9.37 4.84
C PHE A 197 -11.15 -10.27 5.28
N ALA A 198 -12.16 -10.44 4.43
CA ALA A 198 -13.33 -11.26 4.75
C ALA A 198 -12.96 -12.73 5.01
N ILE A 199 -12.05 -13.29 4.22
CA ILE A 199 -11.53 -14.66 4.41
C ILE A 199 -10.80 -14.77 5.76
N LEU A 200 -9.83 -13.87 6.00
CA LEU A 200 -9.02 -13.88 7.23
C LEU A 200 -9.86 -13.60 8.47
N TRP A 201 -10.86 -12.72 8.36
CA TRP A 201 -11.80 -12.44 9.43
C TRP A 201 -12.66 -13.66 9.80
N ARG A 202 -13.05 -14.48 8.83
CA ARG A 202 -13.73 -15.76 9.09
C ARG A 202 -12.84 -16.80 9.73
N LEU A 203 -11.54 -16.78 9.39
CA LEU A 203 -10.55 -17.74 9.88
C LEU A 203 -9.89 -17.32 11.21
N LYS A 204 -10.12 -16.10 11.71
CA LYS A 204 -9.42 -15.54 12.88
C LYS A 204 -9.51 -16.37 14.17
N ASP A 205 -10.57 -17.15 14.33
CA ASP A 205 -10.82 -17.99 15.52
C ASP A 205 -10.33 -19.44 15.31
N HIS A 206 -9.34 -19.63 14.43
CA HIS A 206 -8.75 -20.94 14.13
C HIS A 206 -8.07 -21.59 15.34
N ARG A 207 -7.91 -22.93 15.30
CA ARG A 207 -7.26 -23.72 16.35
C ARG A 207 -5.86 -24.24 15.93
N HIS A 208 -5.28 -23.69 14.88
CA HIS A 208 -3.92 -24.02 14.43
C HIS A 208 -2.87 -23.33 15.30
N ALA A 209 -1.60 -23.69 15.09
CA ALA A 209 -0.48 -23.05 15.76
C ALA A 209 -0.43 -21.53 15.50
N ALA A 210 0.12 -20.79 16.46
CA ALA A 210 0.31 -19.35 16.35
C ALA A 210 1.21 -19.02 15.13
N GLY A 211 0.81 -18.03 14.34
CA GLY A 211 1.44 -17.66 13.07
C GLY A 211 0.79 -18.28 11.83
N TRP A 212 -0.15 -19.23 12.01
CA TRP A 212 -0.82 -19.87 10.88
C TRP A 212 -1.64 -18.89 10.05
N LEU A 213 -2.43 -18.04 10.71
CA LEU A 213 -3.28 -17.06 10.02
C LEU A 213 -2.45 -16.03 9.26
N PHE A 214 -1.31 -15.63 9.83
CA PHE A 214 -0.37 -14.76 9.14
C PHE A 214 0.24 -15.45 7.91
N GLY A 215 0.54 -16.74 8.01
CA GLY A 215 0.96 -17.54 6.84
C GLY A 215 -0.10 -17.55 5.73
N VAL A 216 -1.39 -17.71 6.08
CA VAL A 216 -2.50 -17.61 5.13
C VAL A 216 -2.56 -16.22 4.49
N TYR A 217 -2.41 -15.16 5.28
CA TYR A 217 -2.32 -13.78 4.74
C TYR A 217 -1.19 -13.65 3.72
N CYS A 218 0.01 -14.13 4.03
CA CYS A 218 1.15 -14.06 3.11
C CYS A 218 0.89 -14.77 1.78
N VAL A 219 0.23 -15.93 1.81
CA VAL A 219 -0.16 -16.65 0.59
C VAL A 219 -1.18 -15.86 -0.21
N LEU A 220 -2.24 -15.36 0.43
CA LEU A 220 -3.29 -14.58 -0.24
C LEU A 220 -2.73 -13.29 -0.84
N GLN A 221 -1.86 -12.58 -0.10
CA GLN A 221 -1.20 -11.36 -0.59
C GLN A 221 -0.25 -11.65 -1.74
N GLY A 222 0.47 -12.79 -1.70
CA GLY A 222 1.31 -13.22 -2.81
C GLY A 222 0.51 -13.54 -4.07
N VAL A 223 -0.63 -14.21 -3.93
CA VAL A 223 -1.55 -14.50 -5.05
C VAL A 223 -2.14 -13.20 -5.61
N GLU A 224 -2.62 -12.31 -4.76
CA GLU A 224 -3.12 -11.00 -5.17
C GLU A 224 -2.07 -10.25 -5.97
N ARG A 225 -0.87 -10.13 -5.43
CA ARG A 225 0.24 -9.41 -6.09
C ARG A 225 0.60 -10.02 -7.43
N PHE A 226 0.63 -11.35 -7.50
CA PHE A 226 0.89 -12.06 -8.75
C PHE A 226 -0.16 -11.77 -9.81
N LEU A 227 -1.46 -11.78 -9.45
CA LEU A 227 -2.55 -11.51 -10.40
C LEU A 227 -2.52 -10.06 -10.92
N VAL A 228 -2.33 -9.10 -10.02
CA VAL A 228 -2.32 -7.67 -10.38
C VAL A 228 -1.10 -7.31 -11.24
N GLU A 229 0.02 -7.99 -11.05
CA GLU A 229 1.26 -7.71 -11.79
C GLU A 229 1.09 -7.81 -13.32
N PHE A 230 0.18 -8.66 -13.81
CA PHE A 230 -0.14 -8.74 -15.25
C PHE A 230 -0.84 -7.49 -15.79
N LEU A 231 -1.53 -6.75 -14.93
CA LEU A 231 -2.32 -5.58 -15.31
C LEU A 231 -1.62 -4.26 -15.01
N ARG A 232 -0.58 -4.25 -14.16
CA ARG A 232 0.13 -3.03 -13.77
C ARG A 232 0.93 -2.45 -14.92
N ALA A 233 0.95 -1.12 -14.99
CA ALA A 233 1.95 -0.40 -15.75
C ALA A 233 3.26 -0.44 -14.93
N LYS A 234 4.27 -1.09 -15.44
CA LYS A 234 5.58 -1.24 -14.81
C LYS A 234 6.70 -1.10 -15.83
N ASP A 235 7.89 -0.83 -15.33
CA ASP A 235 9.10 -0.81 -16.14
C ASP A 235 9.49 -2.24 -16.53
N ASP A 236 9.21 -2.63 -17.76
CA ASP A 236 9.53 -3.94 -18.32
C ASP A 236 10.97 -4.01 -18.87
N ARG A 237 11.79 -2.96 -18.73
CA ARG A 237 13.14 -2.87 -19.31
C ARG A 237 14.13 -3.90 -18.73
N PHE A 238 13.83 -4.44 -17.56
CA PHE A 238 14.65 -5.47 -16.92
C PHE A 238 14.25 -6.92 -17.28
N VAL A 239 13.21 -7.09 -18.08
CA VAL A 239 12.65 -8.41 -18.44
C VAL A 239 12.83 -8.71 -19.92
N GLY A 240 13.44 -7.81 -20.69
CA GLY A 240 13.63 -7.92 -22.14
C GLY A 240 15.06 -8.11 -22.56
#